data_7774b3d865abff7cdeefb19fb162b0ba
#
_entry.id   7774b3d865abff7cdeefb19fb162b0ba
#
_cell.length_a   1.000
_cell.length_b   1.000
_cell.length_c   1.000
_cell.angle_alpha   90.00
_cell.angle_beta   90.00
_cell.angle_gamma   90.00
#
_symmetry.space_group_name_H-M   'P 1'
#
loop_
_entity.id
_entity.type
_entity.pdbx_description
1 polymer ?
#
loop_
_entity_poly.entity_id
_entity_poly.type
_entity_poly.pdbx_seq_one_letter_code
_entity_poly.pdbx_strand_id
1 'polypeptide(L)'
;KETTGQLERGMETLCAFLNGNGGTVLFGVNDKGKIIGQEVSDKTKRDMAEAINRLEPVAMVRISYAPLPDSEKKVIIFRVEDSTLNRPFCYKGRPYMRVESATTTMPQTAYNDLLLQRDGNRYRWELLENRNLTLQHLDTNEVLKTVRLGIECGRLPEDTGTDVPAILGKFGLLKDGVLNNAAAVLFGKHEDMEYPQCLLRLARFKGTDKTVFMDSQRIQGNFFQLLNAAMAFIFKHLSLSGTTDTLEREEHLTIPYKAIREGVLNSLTHRSYKEAGGSVGIAIYDDRVEIENPGTFPPDWDAEKMRSEHESKPQNPLLANVLYKRKVLESWGRGIGLMMSECRKAGLPEPEYRIWADSVTLIFKCEVTNRPSTDQAPTKYRPSTDQVLALVKILNERELSVKEIMEALELNHRPTFRTNYLHPALNEGYVIPLYPEQPSHPKQKYRLTEKGLELLKQQ
;
A
#
# COMPACT_ATOMS: atom_id res chain seq x y z
N LYS A 1 16.11 -17.58 43.42
CA LYS A 1 17.38 -18.31 43.47
C LYS A 1 18.22 -17.80 44.66
N GLU A 2 18.85 -18.70 45.38
CA GLU A 2 19.59 -18.29 46.60
C GLU A 2 20.86 -17.52 46.25
N THR A 3 21.61 -17.96 45.25
CA THR A 3 22.87 -17.31 44.87
C THR A 3 23.05 -17.32 43.33
N THR A 4 24.03 -16.53 42.85
CA THR A 4 24.50 -16.61 41.46
C THR A 4 25.19 -17.94 41.12
N GLY A 5 25.49 -18.84 42.09
CA GLY A 5 25.81 -20.24 41.81
C GLY A 5 24.69 -20.97 41.04
N GLN A 6 23.46 -20.45 41.07
CA GLN A 6 22.32 -20.96 40.32
C GLN A 6 22.01 -20.09 39.08
N LEU A 7 22.99 -19.33 38.55
CA LEU A 7 22.80 -18.38 37.42
C LEU A 7 22.23 -19.11 36.20
N GLU A 8 22.74 -20.28 35.86
CA GLU A 8 22.26 -21.10 34.72
C GLU A 8 20.74 -21.36 34.81
N ARG A 9 20.29 -21.87 35.97
CA ARG A 9 18.84 -22.11 36.20
C ARG A 9 18.02 -20.83 36.22
N GLY A 10 18.65 -19.71 36.64
CA GLY A 10 18.04 -18.38 36.57
C GLY A 10 17.84 -17.94 35.12
N MET A 11 18.81 -18.17 34.26
CA MET A 11 18.76 -17.83 32.85
C MET A 11 17.78 -18.72 32.05
N GLU A 12 17.70 -20.03 32.38
CA GLU A 12 16.65 -20.91 31.82
C GLU A 12 15.25 -20.39 32.17
N THR A 13 15.06 -19.93 33.42
CA THR A 13 13.79 -19.32 33.85
C THR A 13 13.51 -18.00 33.12
N LEU A 14 14.55 -17.18 32.95
CA LEU A 14 14.43 -15.92 32.23
C LEU A 14 14.10 -16.14 30.74
N CYS A 15 14.72 -17.13 30.10
CA CYS A 15 14.39 -17.59 28.75
C CYS A 15 12.92 -18.03 28.66
N ALA A 16 12.45 -18.78 29.63
CA ALA A 16 11.05 -19.21 29.68
C ALA A 16 10.07 -18.03 29.87
N PHE A 17 10.46 -16.99 30.61
CA PHE A 17 9.68 -15.76 30.73
C PHE A 17 9.66 -14.95 29.43
N LEU A 18 10.76 -14.90 28.70
CA LEU A 18 10.82 -14.28 27.34
C LEU A 18 9.90 -15.00 26.35
N ASN A 19 9.75 -16.30 26.48
CA ASN A 19 8.81 -17.11 25.67
C ASN A 19 7.36 -17.07 26.20
N GLY A 20 7.14 -16.45 27.36
CA GLY A 20 5.82 -16.23 27.96
C GLY A 20 5.49 -14.73 28.05
N ASN A 21 4.88 -14.31 29.11
CA ASN A 21 4.37 -12.93 29.31
C ASN A 21 5.37 -12.01 30.04
N GLY A 22 6.66 -12.28 29.89
CA GLY A 22 7.67 -11.59 30.69
C GLY A 22 7.75 -12.12 32.12
N GLY A 23 8.60 -11.51 32.95
CA GLY A 23 8.73 -11.91 34.35
C GLY A 23 9.99 -11.41 35.01
N THR A 24 10.15 -11.81 36.27
CA THR A 24 11.27 -11.39 37.12
C THR A 24 11.94 -12.59 37.80
N VAL A 25 13.27 -12.64 37.71
CA VAL A 25 14.10 -13.61 38.42
C VAL A 25 14.88 -12.88 39.49
N LEU A 26 14.81 -13.38 40.74
CA LEU A 26 15.52 -12.84 41.89
C LEU A 26 16.66 -13.77 42.29
N PHE A 27 17.85 -13.19 42.58
CA PHE A 27 18.95 -13.89 43.24
C PHE A 27 19.19 -13.27 44.61
N GLY A 28 19.41 -14.08 45.59
CA GLY A 28 19.50 -13.68 47.00
C GLY A 28 18.20 -13.89 47.79
N VAL A 29 17.29 -14.73 47.25
CA VAL A 29 16.03 -15.13 47.91
C VAL A 29 15.92 -16.65 47.87
N ASN A 30 15.63 -17.30 49.01
CA ASN A 30 15.44 -18.74 49.06
C ASN A 30 14.03 -19.17 48.64
N ASP A 31 13.81 -20.48 48.51
CA ASP A 31 12.52 -21.05 48.08
C ASP A 31 11.36 -20.82 49.07
N LYS A 32 11.69 -20.45 50.34
CA LYS A 32 10.70 -20.06 51.36
C LYS A 32 10.37 -18.56 51.35
N GLY A 33 10.92 -17.81 50.38
CA GLY A 33 10.70 -16.37 50.25
C GLY A 33 11.58 -15.51 51.21
N LYS A 34 12.49 -16.13 52.00
CA LYS A 34 13.37 -15.39 52.89
C LYS A 34 14.49 -14.71 52.07
N ILE A 35 14.67 -13.42 52.30
CA ILE A 35 15.72 -12.62 51.67
C ILE A 35 17.05 -12.91 52.40
N ILE A 36 18.04 -13.40 51.67
CA ILE A 36 19.38 -13.75 52.16
C ILE A 36 20.39 -12.72 51.65
N GLY A 37 20.16 -12.18 50.48
CA GLY A 37 21.10 -11.32 49.76
C GLY A 37 22.37 -12.06 49.32
N GLN A 38 23.16 -11.44 48.48
CA GLN A 38 24.47 -11.94 48.07
C GLN A 38 25.43 -10.78 47.76
N GLU A 39 26.71 -11.05 47.80
CA GLU A 39 27.76 -10.12 47.41
C GLU A 39 27.75 -9.92 45.90
N VAL A 40 27.94 -8.68 45.45
CA VAL A 40 27.99 -8.32 44.02
C VAL A 40 29.37 -7.77 43.70
N SER A 41 30.24 -8.66 43.23
CA SER A 41 31.58 -8.31 42.75
C SER A 41 31.57 -7.99 41.26
N ASP A 42 32.68 -7.43 40.76
CA ASP A 42 32.83 -7.21 39.30
C ASP A 42 32.91 -8.52 38.52
N LYS A 43 33.37 -9.61 39.18
CA LYS A 43 33.26 -10.96 38.58
C LYS A 43 31.80 -11.36 38.42
N THR A 44 30.98 -11.16 39.47
CA THR A 44 29.54 -11.44 39.42
C THR A 44 28.85 -10.70 38.27
N LYS A 45 29.20 -9.42 38.06
CA LYS A 45 28.63 -8.61 36.96
C LYS A 45 29.05 -9.14 35.58
N ARG A 46 30.33 -9.56 35.42
CA ARG A 46 30.81 -10.15 34.16
C ARG A 46 30.14 -11.48 33.87
N ASP A 47 30.03 -12.36 34.85
CA ASP A 47 29.39 -13.67 34.68
C ASP A 47 27.90 -13.51 34.26
N MET A 48 27.20 -12.52 34.84
CA MET A 48 25.83 -12.19 34.47
C MET A 48 25.73 -11.66 33.02
N ALA A 49 26.63 -10.77 32.64
CA ALA A 49 26.65 -10.24 31.27
C ALA A 49 26.92 -11.34 30.23
N GLU A 50 27.88 -12.24 30.50
CA GLU A 50 28.12 -13.40 29.66
C GLU A 50 26.93 -14.32 29.56
N ALA A 51 26.25 -14.59 30.68
CA ALA A 51 25.07 -15.43 30.68
C ALA A 51 23.92 -14.83 29.84
N ILE A 52 23.71 -13.52 29.94
CA ILE A 52 22.69 -12.82 29.13
C ILE A 52 23.04 -12.88 27.63
N ASN A 53 24.30 -12.71 27.24
CA ASN A 53 24.74 -12.79 25.85
C ASN A 53 24.55 -14.19 25.21
N ARG A 54 24.25 -15.23 26.01
CA ARG A 54 23.92 -16.57 25.52
C ARG A 54 22.44 -16.77 25.23
N LEU A 55 21.63 -15.68 25.37
CA LEU A 55 20.22 -15.69 24.92
C LEU A 55 20.17 -15.38 23.41
N GLU A 56 19.46 -16.18 22.68
CA GLU A 56 19.21 -16.05 21.25
C GLU A 56 17.72 -16.08 20.93
N PRO A 57 17.21 -15.06 20.20
CA PRO A 57 17.85 -13.82 19.80
C PRO A 57 18.26 -12.94 21.01
N VAL A 58 19.07 -11.91 20.75
CA VAL A 58 19.49 -10.96 21.79
C VAL A 58 18.27 -10.38 22.50
N ALA A 59 18.26 -10.47 23.84
CA ALA A 59 17.16 -10.01 24.67
C ALA A 59 17.55 -8.81 25.53
N MET A 60 16.63 -7.85 25.67
CA MET A 60 16.81 -6.75 26.59
C MET A 60 16.43 -7.19 28.02
N VAL A 61 17.45 -7.37 28.86
CA VAL A 61 17.29 -7.72 30.28
C VAL A 61 17.60 -6.52 31.13
N ARG A 62 16.64 -6.07 31.97
CA ARG A 62 16.86 -5.02 32.95
C ARG A 62 17.41 -5.64 34.22
N ILE A 63 18.59 -5.19 34.65
CA ILE A 63 19.23 -5.62 35.90
C ILE A 63 19.14 -4.49 36.91
N SER A 64 18.67 -4.78 38.12
CA SER A 64 18.70 -3.86 39.26
C SER A 64 19.14 -4.56 40.52
N TYR A 65 19.59 -3.76 41.47
CA TYR A 65 20.18 -4.24 42.74
C TYR A 65 19.43 -3.58 43.90
N ALA A 66 18.80 -4.39 44.73
CA ALA A 66 18.15 -3.92 45.96
C ALA A 66 19.07 -4.17 47.14
N PRO A 67 19.58 -3.13 47.84
CA PRO A 67 20.42 -3.30 49.04
C PRO A 67 19.59 -3.86 50.18
N LEU A 68 20.25 -4.65 51.05
CA LEU A 68 19.65 -5.10 52.30
C LEU A 68 19.98 -4.11 53.42
N PRO A 69 19.05 -3.83 54.37
CA PRO A 69 19.35 -3.08 55.57
C PRO A 69 20.48 -3.75 56.35
N ASP A 70 21.39 -2.98 56.86
CA ASP A 70 22.52 -3.40 57.72
C ASP A 70 23.44 -4.46 57.12
N SER A 71 23.55 -4.54 55.80
CA SER A 71 24.38 -5.52 55.10
C SER A 71 24.89 -4.97 53.76
N GLU A 72 26.14 -5.32 53.38
CA GLU A 72 26.66 -5.03 52.04
C GLU A 72 26.05 -5.92 50.94
N LYS A 73 25.27 -6.93 51.35
CA LYS A 73 24.58 -7.84 50.40
C LYS A 73 23.42 -7.16 49.70
N LYS A 74 23.15 -7.63 48.50
CA LYS A 74 22.08 -7.12 47.64
C LYS A 74 21.26 -8.27 47.08
N VAL A 75 19.99 -8.01 46.79
CA VAL A 75 19.18 -8.87 45.93
C VAL A 75 19.39 -8.41 44.48
N ILE A 76 19.75 -9.32 43.60
CA ILE A 76 19.86 -9.03 42.16
C ILE A 76 18.53 -9.39 41.50
N ILE A 77 18.01 -8.45 40.72
CA ILE A 77 16.71 -8.52 40.07
C ILE A 77 16.91 -8.48 38.55
N PHE A 78 16.59 -9.58 37.88
CA PHE A 78 16.52 -9.66 36.43
C PHE A 78 15.06 -9.54 35.98
N ARG A 79 14.75 -8.56 35.15
CA ARG A 79 13.41 -8.34 34.63
C ARG A 79 13.42 -8.35 33.14
N VAL A 80 12.48 -9.09 32.54
CA VAL A 80 12.20 -9.11 31.12
C VAL A 80 10.73 -8.81 30.89
N GLU A 81 10.46 -8.06 29.83
CA GLU A 81 9.12 -7.74 29.40
C GLU A 81 8.67 -8.74 28.32
N ASP A 82 7.40 -8.72 27.99
CA ASP A 82 6.84 -9.48 26.88
C ASP A 82 7.51 -9.07 25.56
N SER A 83 7.95 -10.05 24.79
CA SER A 83 8.61 -9.84 23.49
C SER A 83 8.02 -10.74 22.42
N THR A 84 6.73 -10.57 22.14
CA THR A 84 5.98 -11.37 21.17
C THR A 84 6.58 -11.41 19.78
N LEU A 85 7.24 -10.32 19.35
CA LEU A 85 7.85 -10.19 18.02
C LEU A 85 9.15 -11.00 17.86
N ASN A 86 9.82 -11.36 18.96
CA ASN A 86 11.14 -12.00 18.93
C ASN A 86 11.13 -13.47 19.39
N ARG A 87 10.01 -13.98 19.88
CA ARG A 87 9.86 -15.39 20.25
C ARG A 87 10.04 -16.30 19.05
N PRO A 88 10.57 -17.53 19.22
CA PRO A 88 11.06 -18.11 20.47
C PRO A 88 12.49 -17.67 20.78
N PHE A 89 12.77 -17.57 22.08
CA PHE A 89 14.10 -17.40 22.63
C PHE A 89 14.68 -18.75 23.06
N CYS A 90 16.00 -18.89 22.86
CA CYS A 90 16.79 -20.01 23.33
C CYS A 90 17.84 -19.54 24.34
N TYR A 91 18.19 -20.36 25.29
CA TYR A 91 19.36 -20.20 26.13
C TYR A 91 20.29 -21.36 25.87
N LYS A 92 21.54 -21.06 25.43
CA LYS A 92 22.50 -22.09 24.98
C LYS A 92 21.90 -23.07 23.96
N GLY A 93 21.19 -22.54 22.95
CA GLY A 93 20.55 -23.30 21.88
C GLY A 93 19.32 -24.13 22.30
N ARG A 94 18.84 -24.03 23.55
CA ARG A 94 17.64 -24.73 24.02
C ARG A 94 16.52 -23.76 24.36
N PRO A 95 15.29 -23.97 23.84
CA PRO A 95 14.14 -23.17 24.21
C PRO A 95 13.52 -23.67 25.52
N TYR A 96 13.11 -22.76 26.39
CA TYR A 96 12.46 -23.05 27.67
C TYR A 96 11.08 -22.38 27.74
N MET A 97 10.17 -23.01 28.48
CA MET A 97 8.84 -22.48 28.73
C MET A 97 8.48 -22.64 30.23
N ARG A 98 7.49 -21.84 30.67
CA ARG A 98 6.92 -21.99 32.02
C ARG A 98 5.68 -22.88 31.96
N VAL A 99 5.66 -23.87 32.86
CA VAL A 99 4.46 -24.65 33.13
C VAL A 99 4.20 -24.43 34.63
N GLU A 100 3.23 -23.58 34.94
CA GLU A 100 2.96 -23.10 36.29
C GLU A 100 4.22 -22.52 36.97
N SER A 101 4.71 -23.14 38.02
CA SER A 101 5.90 -22.74 38.77
C SER A 101 7.21 -23.37 38.26
N ALA A 102 7.16 -24.30 37.31
CA ALA A 102 8.32 -25.01 36.80
C ALA A 102 8.83 -24.42 35.48
N THR A 103 10.15 -24.42 35.30
CA THR A 103 10.81 -24.16 34.02
C THR A 103 11.13 -25.50 33.36
N THR A 104 10.63 -25.70 32.14
CA THR A 104 10.83 -26.92 31.37
C THR A 104 11.36 -26.61 29.98
N THR A 105 12.01 -27.56 29.34
CA THR A 105 12.35 -27.44 27.90
C THR A 105 11.06 -27.37 27.11
N MET A 106 11.01 -26.47 26.15
CA MET A 106 9.85 -26.30 25.27
C MET A 106 9.76 -27.48 24.29
N PRO A 107 8.59 -28.09 24.10
CA PRO A 107 8.38 -29.11 23.07
C PRO A 107 8.65 -28.54 21.67
N GLN A 108 9.17 -29.39 20.77
CA GLN A 108 9.47 -29.00 19.39
C GLN A 108 8.28 -28.42 18.65
N THR A 109 7.08 -28.94 18.87
CA THR A 109 5.83 -28.43 18.28
C THR A 109 5.57 -26.99 18.72
N ALA A 110 5.63 -26.70 20.03
CA ALA A 110 5.43 -25.34 20.56
C ALA A 110 6.52 -24.37 20.08
N TYR A 111 7.76 -24.85 19.94
CA TYR A 111 8.85 -24.07 19.36
C TYR A 111 8.59 -23.71 17.91
N ASN A 112 8.15 -24.67 17.09
CA ASN A 112 7.79 -24.44 15.69
C ASN A 112 6.60 -23.49 15.56
N ASP A 113 5.59 -23.62 16.42
CA ASP A 113 4.43 -22.71 16.44
C ASP A 113 4.85 -21.26 16.72
N LEU A 114 5.75 -21.05 17.68
CA LEU A 114 6.30 -19.72 17.97
C LEU A 114 7.16 -19.18 16.82
N LEU A 115 7.92 -20.05 16.11
CA LEU A 115 8.66 -19.64 14.91
C LEU A 115 7.70 -19.18 13.82
N LEU A 116 6.65 -19.94 13.54
CA LEU A 116 5.61 -19.59 12.56
C LEU A 116 4.91 -18.28 12.93
N GLN A 117 4.60 -18.10 14.22
CA GLN A 117 4.02 -16.84 14.72
C GLN A 117 4.99 -15.67 14.58
N ARG A 118 6.27 -15.85 14.91
CA ARG A 118 7.31 -14.85 14.73
C ARG A 118 7.45 -14.46 13.28
N ASP A 119 7.52 -15.41 12.38
CA ASP A 119 7.65 -15.17 10.95
C ASP A 119 6.38 -14.52 10.41
N GLY A 120 5.21 -14.98 10.78
CA GLY A 120 3.94 -14.32 10.44
C GLY A 120 3.87 -12.86 10.90
N ASN A 121 4.33 -12.55 12.12
CA ASN A 121 4.34 -11.19 12.67
C ASN A 121 5.47 -10.33 12.11
N ARG A 122 6.68 -10.90 11.93
CA ARG A 122 7.81 -10.18 11.30
C ARG A 122 7.50 -9.74 9.87
N TYR A 123 6.69 -10.52 9.15
CA TYR A 123 6.32 -10.24 7.77
C TYR A 123 5.14 -9.27 7.63
N ARG A 124 4.43 -8.95 8.71
CA ARG A 124 3.28 -8.03 8.67
C ARG A 124 3.68 -6.59 9.00
N TRP A 125 4.54 -6.01 8.15
CA TRP A 125 4.96 -4.61 8.26
C TRP A 125 3.76 -3.65 8.40
N GLU A 126 2.66 -3.96 7.77
CA GLU A 126 1.43 -3.17 7.79
C GLU A 126 0.83 -2.99 9.20
N LEU A 127 1.07 -3.95 10.12
CA LEU A 127 0.58 -3.92 11.49
C LEU A 127 1.50 -3.21 12.48
N LEU A 128 2.74 -2.90 12.09
CA LEU A 128 3.67 -2.23 12.99
C LEU A 128 3.15 -0.86 13.38
N GLU A 129 3.18 -0.56 14.68
CA GLU A 129 2.85 0.74 15.23
C GLU A 129 3.73 1.83 14.62
N ASN A 130 3.11 2.94 14.24
CA ASN A 130 3.77 4.11 13.73
C ASN A 130 3.54 5.30 14.65
N ARG A 131 4.43 5.49 15.60
CA ARG A 131 4.31 6.55 16.61
C ARG A 131 4.53 7.95 16.06
N ASN A 132 5.09 8.07 14.86
CA ASN A 132 5.28 9.35 14.16
C ASN A 132 4.04 9.74 13.35
N LEU A 133 3.10 8.82 13.16
CA LEU A 133 1.88 9.04 12.42
C LEU A 133 0.76 9.50 13.36
N THR A 134 0.12 10.61 13.02
CA THR A 134 -1.05 11.14 13.73
C THR A 134 -2.24 11.27 12.80
N LEU A 135 -3.44 11.50 13.34
CA LEU A 135 -4.64 11.71 12.54
C LEU A 135 -4.53 12.89 11.57
N GLN A 136 -3.71 13.90 11.90
CA GLN A 136 -3.49 15.07 11.04
C GLN A 136 -2.75 14.70 9.75
N HIS A 137 -1.93 13.65 9.77
CA HIS A 137 -1.20 13.14 8.61
C HIS A 137 -2.08 12.28 7.68
N LEU A 138 -3.34 12.02 8.05
CA LEU A 138 -4.25 11.23 7.24
C LEU A 138 -5.22 12.10 6.45
N ASP A 139 -5.54 11.68 5.24
CA ASP A 139 -6.62 12.21 4.42
C ASP A 139 -7.97 11.68 4.95
N THR A 140 -8.59 12.46 5.83
CA THR A 140 -9.88 12.13 6.45
C THR A 140 -11.00 12.04 5.43
N ASN A 141 -10.93 12.81 4.33
CA ASN A 141 -11.93 12.74 3.25
C ASN A 141 -11.87 11.39 2.55
N GLU A 142 -10.66 10.85 2.34
CA GLU A 142 -10.48 9.53 1.72
C GLU A 142 -10.94 8.40 2.65
N VAL A 143 -10.78 8.55 3.99
CA VAL A 143 -11.36 7.64 4.99
C VAL A 143 -12.90 7.64 4.90
N LEU A 144 -13.51 8.81 4.93
CA LEU A 144 -14.98 8.94 4.84
C LEU A 144 -15.53 8.46 3.50
N LYS A 145 -14.81 8.70 2.41
CA LYS A 145 -15.14 8.17 1.08
C LYS A 145 -15.09 6.63 1.07
N THR A 146 -14.14 6.03 1.79
CA THR A 146 -14.06 4.57 1.93
C THR A 146 -15.29 4.01 2.63
N VAL A 147 -15.75 4.67 3.70
CA VAL A 147 -16.98 4.28 4.42
C VAL A 147 -18.20 4.40 3.51
N ARG A 148 -18.38 5.57 2.86
CA ARG A 148 -19.50 5.80 1.97
C ARG A 148 -19.61 4.73 0.88
N LEU A 149 -18.51 4.47 0.16
CA LEU A 149 -18.49 3.45 -0.90
C LEU A 149 -18.71 2.04 -0.35
N GLY A 150 -18.25 1.76 0.88
CA GLY A 150 -18.46 0.50 1.57
C GLY A 150 -19.93 0.28 1.95
N ILE A 151 -20.64 1.31 2.40
CA ILE A 151 -22.07 1.28 2.68
C ILE A 151 -22.87 1.11 1.37
N GLU A 152 -22.59 1.93 0.36
CA GLU A 152 -23.24 1.87 -0.95
C GLU A 152 -23.19 0.49 -1.60
N CYS A 153 -22.10 -0.27 -1.36
CA CYS A 153 -21.97 -1.64 -1.90
C CYS A 153 -22.37 -2.76 -0.93
N GLY A 154 -22.90 -2.42 0.26
CA GLY A 154 -23.34 -3.37 1.27
C GLY A 154 -22.22 -4.13 2.01
N ARG A 155 -20.97 -3.64 1.95
CA ARG A 155 -19.82 -4.24 2.65
C ARG A 155 -19.50 -3.61 4.00
N LEU A 156 -20.15 -2.50 4.31
CA LEU A 156 -20.15 -1.85 5.61
C LEU A 156 -21.58 -1.57 6.05
N PRO A 157 -21.87 -1.66 7.35
CA PRO A 157 -23.18 -1.30 7.90
C PRO A 157 -23.43 0.20 7.79
N GLU A 158 -24.70 0.61 7.66
CA GLU A 158 -25.12 2.02 7.55
C GLU A 158 -24.73 2.83 8.81
N ASP A 159 -24.71 2.20 9.97
CA ASP A 159 -24.33 2.78 11.26
C ASP A 159 -22.82 2.86 11.51
N THR A 160 -21.99 2.66 10.48
CA THR A 160 -20.53 2.80 10.60
C THR A 160 -20.12 4.19 11.13
N GLY A 161 -20.92 5.22 10.81
CA GLY A 161 -20.76 6.58 11.32
C GLY A 161 -19.71 7.39 10.54
N THR A 162 -19.40 8.58 11.07
CA THR A 162 -18.46 9.54 10.46
C THR A 162 -17.28 9.89 11.39
N ASP A 163 -17.21 9.30 12.58
CA ASP A 163 -16.10 9.50 13.50
C ASP A 163 -14.84 8.78 13.01
N VAL A 164 -13.88 9.54 12.53
CA VAL A 164 -12.68 9.01 11.88
C VAL A 164 -11.86 8.10 12.81
N PRO A 165 -11.57 8.44 14.08
CA PRO A 165 -10.92 7.53 15.00
C PRO A 165 -11.63 6.19 15.19
N ALA A 166 -12.96 6.22 15.37
CA ALA A 166 -13.75 5.00 15.51
C ALA A 166 -13.73 4.15 14.24
N ILE A 167 -13.80 4.77 13.05
CA ILE A 167 -13.68 4.10 11.75
C ILE A 167 -12.33 3.42 11.61
N LEU A 168 -11.23 4.14 11.91
CA LEU A 168 -9.88 3.59 11.85
C LEU A 168 -9.69 2.43 12.82
N GLY A 169 -10.28 2.51 14.01
CA GLY A 169 -10.34 1.40 14.97
C GLY A 169 -11.07 0.18 14.41
N LYS A 170 -12.27 0.35 13.83
CA LYS A 170 -13.04 -0.71 13.17
C LYS A 170 -12.30 -1.33 11.97
N PHE A 171 -11.45 -0.58 11.31
CA PHE A 171 -10.60 -1.06 10.21
C PHE A 171 -9.33 -1.75 10.70
N GLY A 172 -9.01 -1.70 12.00
CA GLY A 172 -7.78 -2.23 12.58
C GLY A 172 -6.55 -1.38 12.28
N LEU A 173 -6.74 -0.11 11.94
CA LEU A 173 -5.70 0.86 11.58
C LEU A 173 -5.25 1.73 12.77
N LEU A 174 -6.09 1.82 13.80
CA LEU A 174 -5.85 2.53 15.05
C LEU A 174 -6.08 1.58 16.22
N LYS A 175 -5.10 1.45 17.11
CA LYS A 175 -5.19 0.66 18.34
C LYS A 175 -4.56 1.44 19.49
N ASP A 176 -5.23 1.55 20.62
CA ASP A 176 -4.76 2.24 21.83
C ASP A 176 -4.22 3.66 21.56
N GLY A 177 -4.86 4.38 20.62
CA GLY A 177 -4.46 5.72 20.20
C GLY A 177 -3.27 5.78 19.24
N VAL A 178 -2.70 4.63 18.84
CA VAL A 178 -1.55 4.55 17.93
C VAL A 178 -1.98 3.99 16.57
N LEU A 179 -1.61 4.69 15.50
CA LEU A 179 -1.81 4.26 14.12
C LEU A 179 -0.74 3.25 13.70
N ASN A 180 -1.10 2.34 12.79
CA ASN A 180 -0.15 1.43 12.18
C ASN A 180 0.29 1.90 10.77
N ASN A 181 1.28 1.19 10.17
CA ASN A 181 1.78 1.53 8.85
C ASN A 181 0.73 1.38 7.74
N ALA A 182 -0.26 0.49 7.89
CA ALA A 182 -1.34 0.36 6.92
C ALA A 182 -2.18 1.64 6.80
N ALA A 183 -2.38 2.37 7.91
CA ALA A 183 -3.07 3.66 7.90
C ALA A 183 -2.34 4.68 7.02
N ALA A 184 -1.00 4.71 7.09
CA ALA A 184 -0.18 5.57 6.26
C ALA A 184 -0.31 5.23 4.76
N VAL A 185 -0.20 3.94 4.41
CA VAL A 185 -0.30 3.49 3.01
C VAL A 185 -1.67 3.79 2.43
N LEU A 186 -2.75 3.55 3.20
CA LEU A 186 -4.12 3.73 2.70
C LEU A 186 -4.54 5.20 2.64
N PHE A 187 -4.20 5.99 3.65
CA PHE A 187 -4.80 7.29 3.87
C PHE A 187 -3.80 8.42 4.14
N GLY A 188 -2.49 8.15 4.10
CA GLY A 188 -1.49 9.18 4.36
C GLY A 188 -1.53 10.33 3.35
N LYS A 189 -1.33 11.55 3.83
CA LYS A 189 -1.02 12.73 3.00
C LYS A 189 0.47 12.68 2.68
N HIS A 190 0.83 12.62 1.41
CA HIS A 190 2.24 12.48 1.02
C HIS A 190 3.08 13.72 1.32
N GLU A 191 2.47 14.89 1.42
CA GLU A 191 3.13 16.15 1.72
C GLU A 191 3.75 16.17 3.13
N ASP A 192 3.15 15.38 4.06
CA ASP A 192 3.50 15.35 5.47
C ASP A 192 4.32 14.11 5.87
N MET A 193 4.63 13.20 4.93
CA MET A 193 5.17 11.88 5.28
C MET A 193 6.27 11.42 4.33
N GLU A 194 7.43 11.10 4.90
CA GLU A 194 8.50 10.38 4.19
C GLU A 194 8.22 8.87 4.19
N TYR A 195 7.37 8.42 3.27
CA TYR A 195 7.16 7.00 2.99
C TYR A 195 7.69 6.64 1.61
N PRO A 196 8.99 6.33 1.46
CA PRO A 196 9.56 5.96 0.18
C PRO A 196 8.88 4.73 -0.44
N GLN A 197 8.25 3.89 0.39
CA GLN A 197 7.45 2.76 -0.07
C GLN A 197 6.21 3.18 -0.87
N CYS A 198 5.64 4.35 -0.60
CA CYS A 198 4.47 4.88 -1.29
C CYS A 198 4.86 5.66 -2.56
N LEU A 199 5.79 5.10 -3.33
CA LEU A 199 6.30 5.65 -4.59
C LEU A 199 5.88 4.77 -5.77
N LEU A 200 5.40 5.42 -6.83
CA LEU A 200 5.10 4.85 -8.14
C LEU A 200 6.03 5.46 -9.19
N ARG A 201 6.69 4.62 -9.98
CA ARG A 201 7.51 5.04 -11.13
C ARG A 201 6.76 4.69 -12.41
N LEU A 202 6.57 5.66 -13.26
CA LEU A 202 5.86 5.53 -14.53
C LEU A 202 6.80 5.92 -15.65
N ALA A 203 6.86 5.12 -16.70
CA ALA A 203 7.69 5.41 -17.86
C ALA A 203 7.01 4.95 -19.16
N ARG A 204 7.11 5.77 -20.22
CA ARG A 204 6.81 5.42 -21.59
C ARG A 204 8.10 5.42 -22.39
N PHE A 205 8.45 4.29 -22.94
CA PHE A 205 9.63 4.13 -23.79
C PHE A 205 9.25 4.08 -25.28
N LYS A 206 10.13 4.58 -26.15
CA LYS A 206 10.02 4.39 -27.60
C LYS A 206 10.65 3.05 -27.95
N GLY A 207 9.96 2.24 -28.75
CA GLY A 207 10.44 0.91 -29.11
C GLY A 207 10.19 -0.13 -28.02
N THR A 208 11.05 -1.15 -27.97
CA THR A 208 10.91 -2.34 -27.14
C THR A 208 11.94 -2.43 -26.00
N ASP A 209 12.75 -1.41 -25.83
CA ASP A 209 13.79 -1.32 -24.80
C ASP A 209 13.70 -0.04 -23.95
N LYS A 210 14.55 0.06 -22.94
CA LYS A 210 14.58 1.19 -21.98
C LYS A 210 15.51 2.34 -22.41
N THR A 211 15.89 2.43 -23.68
CA THR A 211 16.90 3.39 -24.14
C THR A 211 16.36 4.81 -24.30
N VAL A 212 15.13 4.98 -24.81
CA VAL A 212 14.57 6.30 -25.11
C VAL A 212 13.28 6.52 -24.34
N PHE A 213 13.31 7.45 -23.38
CA PHE A 213 12.12 7.90 -22.65
C PHE A 213 11.29 8.88 -23.49
N MET A 214 9.99 8.61 -23.59
CA MET A 214 9.02 9.56 -24.15
C MET A 214 8.30 10.36 -23.06
N ASP A 215 8.04 9.71 -21.91
CA ASP A 215 7.44 10.32 -20.71
C ASP A 215 7.92 9.56 -19.48
N SER A 216 8.17 10.26 -18.39
CA SER A 216 8.58 9.65 -17.13
C SER A 216 8.05 10.47 -15.95
N GLN A 217 7.43 9.78 -15.00
CA GLN A 217 6.86 10.40 -13.81
C GLN A 217 7.22 9.58 -12.56
N ARG A 218 7.43 10.29 -11.46
CA ARG A 218 7.58 9.72 -10.12
C ARG A 218 6.50 10.34 -9.25
N ILE A 219 5.61 9.51 -8.73
CA ILE A 219 4.44 9.96 -7.99
C ILE A 219 4.50 9.32 -6.61
N GLN A 220 4.44 10.15 -5.59
CA GLN A 220 4.32 9.75 -4.20
C GLN A 220 2.90 10.04 -3.71
N GLY A 221 2.32 9.16 -2.92
CA GLY A 221 0.95 9.32 -2.45
C GLY A 221 0.41 8.08 -1.74
N ASN A 222 -0.80 8.18 -1.22
CA ASN A 222 -1.49 7.03 -0.66
C ASN A 222 -1.93 6.04 -1.75
N PHE A 223 -2.37 4.88 -1.34
CA PHE A 223 -2.77 3.79 -2.23
C PHE A 223 -3.72 4.25 -3.35
N PHE A 224 -4.73 5.05 -3.02
CA PHE A 224 -5.75 5.48 -3.97
C PHE A 224 -5.23 6.52 -4.96
N GLN A 225 -4.36 7.41 -4.49
CA GLN A 225 -3.67 8.39 -5.34
C GLN A 225 -2.75 7.67 -6.34
N LEU A 226 -1.98 6.67 -5.86
CA LEU A 226 -1.09 5.89 -6.71
C LEU A 226 -1.87 5.07 -7.75
N LEU A 227 -2.97 4.42 -7.36
CA LEU A 227 -3.83 3.68 -8.27
C LEU A 227 -4.42 4.60 -9.37
N ASN A 228 -4.96 5.75 -8.99
CA ASN A 228 -5.52 6.70 -9.94
C ASN A 228 -4.46 7.26 -10.89
N ALA A 229 -3.28 7.60 -10.38
CA ALA A 229 -2.16 8.10 -11.18
C ALA A 229 -1.66 7.04 -12.17
N ALA A 230 -1.52 5.79 -11.73
CA ALA A 230 -1.16 4.68 -12.60
C ALA A 230 -2.15 4.53 -13.76
N MET A 231 -3.45 4.50 -13.45
CA MET A 231 -4.48 4.35 -14.48
C MET A 231 -4.53 5.56 -15.42
N ALA A 232 -4.38 6.78 -14.92
CA ALA A 232 -4.33 7.98 -15.74
C ALA A 232 -3.12 7.97 -16.71
N PHE A 233 -1.95 7.54 -16.24
CA PHE A 233 -0.77 7.40 -17.09
C PHE A 233 -0.95 6.31 -18.18
N ILE A 234 -1.51 5.17 -17.79
CA ILE A 234 -1.81 4.08 -18.72
C ILE A 234 -2.79 4.55 -19.80
N PHE A 235 -3.87 5.23 -19.43
CA PHE A 235 -4.82 5.79 -20.37
C PHE A 235 -4.19 6.81 -21.33
N LYS A 236 -3.27 7.62 -20.84
CA LYS A 236 -2.57 8.62 -21.66
C LYS A 236 -1.70 7.97 -22.76
N HIS A 237 -1.12 6.80 -22.47
CA HIS A 237 -0.07 6.21 -23.31
C HIS A 237 -0.46 4.91 -24.03
N LEU A 238 -1.55 4.25 -23.62
CA LEU A 238 -2.09 3.13 -24.40
C LEU A 238 -2.98 3.66 -25.51
N SER A 239 -2.73 3.19 -26.71
CA SER A 239 -3.53 3.52 -27.89
C SER A 239 -4.98 3.06 -27.70
N LEU A 240 -5.93 3.89 -28.12
CA LEU A 240 -7.32 3.50 -28.26
C LEU A 240 -7.48 2.83 -29.62
N SER A 241 -7.87 1.56 -29.64
CA SER A 241 -8.32 0.88 -30.83
C SER A 241 -9.84 1.06 -30.95
N GLY A 242 -10.33 1.50 -32.09
CA GLY A 242 -11.77 1.60 -32.37
C GLY A 242 -12.17 0.61 -33.47
N THR A 243 -13.20 -0.20 -33.24
CA THR A 243 -13.89 -0.96 -34.28
C THR A 243 -15.00 -0.10 -34.86
N THR A 244 -15.07 -0.03 -36.18
CA THR A 244 -16.08 0.74 -36.94
C THR A 244 -17.24 -0.13 -37.41
N ASP A 245 -17.46 -1.28 -36.79
CA ASP A 245 -18.50 -2.23 -37.25
C ASP A 245 -19.92 -1.85 -36.81
N THR A 246 -20.07 -0.80 -35.99
CA THR A 246 -21.37 -0.25 -35.58
C THR A 246 -21.41 1.27 -35.78
N LEU A 247 -22.61 1.85 -35.84
CA LEU A 247 -22.85 3.30 -35.97
C LEU A 247 -22.25 4.13 -34.81
N GLU A 248 -21.89 3.47 -33.72
CA GLU A 248 -21.16 4.05 -32.55
C GLU A 248 -19.75 3.49 -32.57
N ARG A 249 -18.74 4.40 -32.58
CA ARG A 249 -17.34 4.05 -32.45
C ARG A 249 -17.06 3.74 -30.99
N GLU A 250 -16.97 2.47 -30.64
CA GLU A 250 -16.48 2.06 -29.33
C GLU A 250 -14.94 2.14 -29.30
N GLU A 251 -14.41 3.04 -28.47
CA GLU A 251 -12.98 3.16 -28.26
C GLU A 251 -12.56 2.23 -27.11
N HIS A 252 -11.76 1.22 -27.43
CA HIS A 252 -11.20 0.28 -26.46
C HIS A 252 -9.70 0.51 -26.29
N LEU A 253 -9.21 0.41 -25.06
CA LEU A 253 -7.77 0.36 -24.81
C LEU A 253 -7.17 -0.88 -25.49
N THR A 254 -5.96 -0.76 -26.02
CA THR A 254 -5.19 -1.88 -26.59
C THR A 254 -5.10 -3.06 -25.62
N ILE A 255 -5.01 -2.80 -24.30
CA ILE A 255 -5.14 -3.81 -23.24
C ILE A 255 -6.45 -3.54 -22.51
N PRO A 256 -7.30 -4.56 -22.26
CA PRO A 256 -8.58 -4.37 -21.59
C PRO A 256 -8.43 -3.68 -20.22
N TYR A 257 -9.24 -2.64 -20.01
CA TYR A 257 -9.22 -1.84 -18.78
C TYR A 257 -9.27 -2.67 -17.49
N LYS A 258 -10.17 -3.68 -17.46
CA LYS A 258 -10.33 -4.54 -16.29
C LYS A 258 -9.07 -5.34 -16.00
N ALA A 259 -8.40 -5.83 -17.05
CA ALA A 259 -7.18 -6.61 -16.89
C ALA A 259 -6.02 -5.76 -16.38
N ILE A 260 -5.75 -4.62 -17.00
CA ILE A 260 -4.62 -3.76 -16.60
C ILE A 260 -4.85 -3.15 -15.22
N ARG A 261 -6.10 -2.74 -14.90
CA ARG A 261 -6.45 -2.23 -13.57
C ARG A 261 -6.23 -3.26 -12.47
N GLU A 262 -6.60 -4.51 -12.70
CA GLU A 262 -6.37 -5.61 -11.78
C GLU A 262 -4.88 -5.85 -11.57
N GLY A 263 -4.07 -5.80 -12.62
CA GLY A 263 -2.62 -5.91 -12.53
C GLY A 263 -1.98 -4.82 -11.67
N VAL A 264 -2.39 -3.55 -11.86
CA VAL A 264 -1.92 -2.42 -11.03
C VAL A 264 -2.36 -2.59 -9.57
N LEU A 265 -3.62 -2.96 -9.37
CA LEU A 265 -4.20 -3.16 -8.05
C LEU A 265 -3.47 -4.26 -7.27
N ASN A 266 -3.21 -5.40 -7.91
CA ASN A 266 -2.46 -6.50 -7.33
C ASN A 266 -1.03 -6.09 -6.99
N SER A 267 -0.37 -5.35 -7.86
CA SER A 267 1.00 -4.87 -7.61
C SER A 267 1.09 -3.94 -6.41
N LEU A 268 0.13 -3.03 -6.22
CA LEU A 268 0.07 -2.16 -5.05
C LEU A 268 -0.32 -2.92 -3.78
N THR A 269 -1.22 -3.91 -3.87
CA THR A 269 -1.72 -4.68 -2.72
C THR A 269 -0.68 -5.69 -2.22
N HIS A 270 0.01 -6.36 -3.14
CA HIS A 270 0.97 -7.44 -2.84
C HIS A 270 2.43 -6.97 -2.76
N ARG A 271 2.68 -5.68 -2.87
CA ARG A 271 4.01 -5.12 -2.70
C ARG A 271 4.61 -5.45 -1.34
N SER A 272 5.92 -5.75 -1.30
CA SER A 272 6.67 -5.76 -0.04
C SER A 272 6.90 -4.34 0.46
N TYR A 273 6.12 -3.91 1.46
CA TYR A 273 6.28 -2.60 2.08
C TYR A 273 7.41 -2.52 3.11
N LYS A 274 8.11 -3.63 3.39
CA LYS A 274 9.26 -3.66 4.30
C LYS A 274 10.47 -2.91 3.74
N GLU A 275 10.64 -2.98 2.43
CA GLU A 275 11.81 -2.45 1.74
C GLU A 275 11.56 -1.00 1.34
N ALA A 276 12.31 -0.09 1.96
CA ALA A 276 12.22 1.33 1.67
C ALA A 276 12.72 1.69 0.27
N GLY A 277 13.66 0.92 -0.28
CA GLY A 277 14.31 1.22 -1.56
C GLY A 277 13.53 0.85 -2.81
N GLY A 278 12.49 -0.01 -2.69
CA GLY A 278 11.70 -0.47 -3.83
C GLY A 278 10.49 0.41 -4.12
N SER A 279 10.01 0.39 -5.35
CA SER A 279 8.76 1.05 -5.76
C SER A 279 8.06 0.24 -6.83
N VAL A 280 6.74 0.32 -6.89
CA VAL A 280 6.02 -0.23 -8.05
C VAL A 280 6.41 0.59 -9.28
N GLY A 281 6.79 -0.11 -10.36
CA GLY A 281 7.18 0.47 -11.64
C GLY A 281 6.20 0.07 -12.73
N ILE A 282 5.75 1.01 -13.55
CA ILE A 282 4.97 0.73 -14.76
C ILE A 282 5.74 1.26 -15.95
N ALA A 283 6.13 0.35 -16.83
CA ALA A 283 6.85 0.64 -18.07
C ALA A 283 5.99 0.28 -19.27
N ILE A 284 5.69 1.25 -20.11
CA ILE A 284 4.92 1.07 -21.36
C ILE A 284 5.88 1.14 -22.52
N TYR A 285 5.94 0.05 -23.30
CA TYR A 285 6.71 -0.06 -24.54
C TYR A 285 5.77 -0.05 -25.74
N ASP A 286 6.30 -0.16 -26.94
CA ASP A 286 5.49 -0.23 -28.13
C ASP A 286 4.79 -1.58 -28.29
N ASP A 287 5.30 -2.65 -27.67
CA ASP A 287 4.84 -4.03 -27.78
C ASP A 287 4.26 -4.63 -26.50
N ARG A 288 4.38 -3.94 -25.36
CA ARG A 288 3.95 -4.47 -24.06
C ARG A 288 3.84 -3.41 -22.98
N VAL A 289 3.18 -3.78 -21.90
CA VAL A 289 3.22 -3.08 -20.60
C VAL A 289 3.81 -4.00 -19.56
N GLU A 290 4.81 -3.53 -18.83
CA GLU A 290 5.41 -4.21 -17.70
C GLU A 290 5.01 -3.51 -16.41
N ILE A 291 4.53 -4.28 -15.42
CA ILE A 291 4.25 -3.80 -14.06
C ILE A 291 5.18 -4.54 -13.12
N GLU A 292 6.21 -3.86 -12.64
CA GLU A 292 7.22 -4.38 -11.72
C GLU A 292 6.82 -4.09 -10.29
N ASN A 293 6.86 -5.11 -9.43
CA ASN A 293 6.45 -5.05 -8.04
C ASN A 293 7.55 -5.62 -7.14
N PRO A 294 8.09 -4.85 -6.16
CA PRO A 294 8.96 -5.39 -5.12
C PRO A 294 8.22 -6.41 -4.26
N GLY A 295 8.81 -7.58 -4.11
CA GLY A 295 8.25 -8.69 -3.33
C GLY A 295 8.42 -10.01 -4.05
N THR A 296 8.00 -11.08 -3.40
CA THR A 296 8.09 -12.44 -3.92
C THR A 296 6.76 -13.16 -3.73
N PHE A 297 6.53 -14.19 -4.51
CA PHE A 297 5.46 -15.14 -4.23
C PHE A 297 5.84 -16.05 -3.06
N PRO A 298 4.85 -16.72 -2.40
CA PRO A 298 5.14 -17.80 -1.48
C PRO A 298 6.09 -18.82 -2.11
N PRO A 299 7.01 -19.44 -1.34
CA PRO A 299 8.05 -20.32 -1.90
C PRO A 299 7.53 -21.51 -2.70
N ASP A 300 6.29 -21.92 -2.47
CA ASP A 300 5.60 -23.01 -3.15
C ASP A 300 4.77 -22.55 -4.36
N TRP A 301 4.89 -21.28 -4.77
CA TRP A 301 4.18 -20.69 -5.89
C TRP A 301 5.11 -20.44 -7.08
N ASP A 302 4.68 -20.90 -8.24
CA ASP A 302 5.27 -20.63 -9.52
C ASP A 302 4.24 -20.00 -10.49
N ALA A 303 4.68 -19.65 -11.68
CA ALA A 303 3.83 -19.04 -12.69
C ALA A 303 2.69 -19.98 -13.16
N GLU A 304 2.84 -21.30 -13.04
CA GLU A 304 1.84 -22.28 -13.42
C GLU A 304 0.76 -22.39 -12.33
N LYS A 305 1.18 -22.49 -11.07
CA LYS A 305 0.28 -22.53 -9.92
C LYS A 305 -0.58 -21.29 -9.79
N MET A 306 -0.05 -20.13 -10.18
CA MET A 306 -0.80 -18.87 -10.21
C MET A 306 -1.93 -18.86 -11.23
N ARG A 307 -1.81 -19.64 -12.31
CA ARG A 307 -2.88 -19.78 -13.34
C ARG A 307 -3.99 -20.73 -12.91
N SER A 308 -3.73 -21.61 -11.95
CA SER A 308 -4.72 -22.51 -11.38
C SER A 308 -5.63 -21.81 -10.38
N GLU A 309 -6.78 -22.41 -10.05
CA GLU A 309 -7.61 -21.92 -8.96
C GLU A 309 -6.85 -22.00 -7.63
N HIS A 310 -6.79 -20.89 -6.92
CA HIS A 310 -6.09 -20.78 -5.64
C HIS A 310 -6.82 -19.81 -4.70
N GLU A 311 -6.63 -20.03 -3.42
CA GLU A 311 -7.08 -19.11 -2.39
C GLU A 311 -6.26 -17.82 -2.44
N SER A 312 -6.92 -16.66 -2.27
CA SER A 312 -6.24 -15.37 -2.18
C SER A 312 -5.45 -15.31 -0.87
N LYS A 313 -4.12 -15.19 -0.98
CA LYS A 313 -3.21 -15.01 0.17
C LYS A 313 -2.48 -13.67 0.03
N PRO A 314 -3.11 -12.54 0.37
CA PRO A 314 -2.47 -11.24 0.23
C PRO A 314 -1.28 -11.10 1.18
N GLN A 315 -0.18 -10.52 0.70
CA GLN A 315 0.99 -10.20 1.55
C GLN A 315 0.66 -9.14 2.61
N ASN A 316 -0.31 -8.28 2.31
CA ASN A 316 -0.79 -7.23 3.21
C ASN A 316 -2.29 -7.42 3.49
N PRO A 317 -2.68 -8.39 4.34
CA PRO A 317 -4.09 -8.75 4.57
C PRO A 317 -4.93 -7.62 5.13
N LEU A 318 -4.35 -6.71 5.94
CA LEU A 318 -5.07 -5.56 6.49
C LEU A 318 -5.39 -4.54 5.40
N LEU A 319 -4.42 -4.22 4.52
CA LEU A 319 -4.67 -3.41 3.33
C LEU A 319 -5.76 -4.02 2.48
N ALA A 320 -5.64 -5.32 2.16
CA ALA A 320 -6.60 -6.04 1.34
C ALA A 320 -8.02 -6.00 1.94
N ASN A 321 -8.16 -6.14 3.26
CA ASN A 321 -9.45 -6.07 3.95
C ASN A 321 -10.12 -4.69 3.81
N VAL A 322 -9.38 -3.60 3.95
CA VAL A 322 -9.92 -2.25 3.77
C VAL A 322 -10.29 -2.00 2.31
N LEU A 323 -9.46 -2.45 1.36
CA LEU A 323 -9.73 -2.35 -0.07
C LEU A 323 -10.97 -3.18 -0.48
N TYR A 324 -11.16 -4.35 0.12
CA TYR A 324 -12.37 -5.14 -0.04
C TYR A 324 -13.60 -4.38 0.48
N LYS A 325 -13.56 -3.84 1.70
CA LYS A 325 -14.67 -3.05 2.27
C LYS A 325 -15.06 -1.87 1.38
N ARG A 326 -14.09 -1.25 0.70
CA ARG A 326 -14.32 -0.15 -0.25
C ARG A 326 -14.77 -0.60 -1.65
N LYS A 327 -14.91 -1.89 -1.92
CA LYS A 327 -15.20 -2.45 -3.27
C LYS A 327 -14.11 -2.19 -4.31
N VAL A 328 -12.86 -2.01 -3.87
CA VAL A 328 -11.70 -1.87 -4.75
C VAL A 328 -11.17 -3.25 -5.14
N LEU A 329 -11.15 -4.18 -4.17
CA LEU A 329 -10.80 -5.59 -4.37
C LEU A 329 -12.05 -6.47 -4.33
N GLU A 330 -12.03 -7.52 -5.16
CA GLU A 330 -12.96 -8.65 -5.03
C GLU A 330 -12.32 -9.74 -4.16
N SER A 331 -13.14 -10.49 -3.41
CA SER A 331 -12.68 -11.67 -2.67
C SER A 331 -12.62 -12.89 -3.62
N TRP A 332 -11.94 -13.96 -3.18
CA TRP A 332 -11.93 -15.28 -3.85
C TRP A 332 -10.83 -15.56 -4.87
N GLY A 333 -9.73 -14.80 -4.90
CA GLY A 333 -8.58 -15.12 -5.77
C GLY A 333 -8.86 -15.10 -7.28
N ARG A 334 -9.94 -14.43 -7.72
CA ARG A 334 -10.36 -14.40 -9.13
C ARG A 334 -9.59 -13.41 -10.00
N GLY A 335 -8.73 -12.57 -9.40
CA GLY A 335 -8.06 -11.47 -10.11
C GLY A 335 -7.20 -11.93 -11.28
N ILE A 336 -6.40 -12.96 -11.07
CA ILE A 336 -5.53 -13.51 -12.13
C ILE A 336 -6.38 -14.12 -13.26
N GLY A 337 -7.39 -14.92 -12.92
CA GLY A 337 -8.33 -15.48 -13.89
C GLY A 337 -9.10 -14.42 -14.68
N LEU A 338 -9.46 -13.31 -14.03
CA LEU A 338 -10.09 -12.16 -14.69
C LEU A 338 -9.14 -11.53 -15.71
N MET A 339 -7.88 -11.25 -15.33
CA MET A 339 -6.89 -10.67 -16.26
C MET A 339 -6.72 -11.56 -17.51
N MET A 340 -6.53 -12.86 -17.31
CA MET A 340 -6.36 -13.81 -18.42
C MET A 340 -7.62 -13.90 -19.30
N SER A 341 -8.80 -13.97 -18.70
CA SER A 341 -10.08 -14.02 -19.41
C SER A 341 -10.33 -12.78 -20.25
N GLU A 342 -10.09 -11.58 -19.70
CA GLU A 342 -10.31 -10.33 -20.41
C GLU A 342 -9.31 -10.15 -21.57
N CYS A 343 -8.03 -10.51 -21.39
CA CYS A 343 -7.06 -10.50 -22.49
C CYS A 343 -7.44 -11.49 -23.59
N ARG A 344 -7.85 -12.71 -23.23
CA ARG A 344 -8.27 -13.73 -24.20
C ARG A 344 -9.51 -13.29 -25.00
N LYS A 345 -10.49 -12.66 -24.34
CA LYS A 345 -11.68 -12.10 -25.02
C LYS A 345 -11.32 -10.99 -26.02
N ALA A 346 -10.27 -10.23 -25.72
CA ALA A 346 -9.77 -9.18 -26.59
C ALA A 346 -8.82 -9.70 -27.70
N GLY A 347 -8.62 -11.02 -27.83
CA GLY A 347 -7.69 -11.59 -28.81
C GLY A 347 -6.22 -11.38 -28.47
N LEU A 348 -5.90 -10.98 -27.23
CA LEU A 348 -4.53 -10.75 -26.78
C LEU A 348 -3.93 -12.01 -26.12
N PRO A 349 -2.61 -12.15 -26.13
CA PRO A 349 -1.92 -13.16 -25.32
C PRO A 349 -2.27 -12.97 -23.84
N GLU A 350 -2.31 -14.09 -23.12
CA GLU A 350 -2.46 -14.04 -21.65
C GLU A 350 -1.27 -13.32 -21.01
N PRO A 351 -1.50 -12.56 -19.92
CA PRO A 351 -0.43 -11.91 -19.19
C PRO A 351 0.58 -12.93 -18.64
N GLU A 352 1.84 -12.58 -18.70
CA GLU A 352 2.94 -13.41 -18.20
C GLU A 352 3.51 -12.84 -16.91
N TYR A 353 3.90 -13.73 -15.98
CA TYR A 353 4.63 -13.34 -14.79
C TYR A 353 6.10 -13.74 -14.91
N ARG A 354 6.99 -12.79 -14.66
CA ARG A 354 8.43 -13.04 -14.51
C ARG A 354 8.79 -12.82 -13.06
N ILE A 355 9.31 -13.89 -12.44
CA ILE A 355 9.61 -13.91 -11.00
C ILE A 355 11.12 -13.84 -10.84
N TRP A 356 11.60 -12.88 -10.05
CA TRP A 356 12.96 -12.73 -9.61
C TRP A 356 13.06 -13.02 -8.10
N ALA A 357 14.26 -13.05 -7.54
CA ALA A 357 14.46 -13.33 -6.12
C ALA A 357 13.71 -12.35 -5.20
N ASP A 358 13.60 -11.08 -5.60
CA ASP A 358 13.09 -9.95 -4.80
C ASP A 358 12.01 -9.11 -5.51
N SER A 359 11.63 -9.48 -6.73
CA SER A 359 10.63 -8.76 -7.50
C SER A 359 9.81 -9.66 -8.43
N VAL A 360 8.63 -9.18 -8.75
CA VAL A 360 7.71 -9.82 -9.69
C VAL A 360 7.35 -8.82 -10.77
N THR A 361 7.45 -9.21 -12.03
CA THR A 361 7.02 -8.41 -13.18
C THR A 361 5.84 -9.07 -13.87
N LEU A 362 4.71 -8.37 -13.93
CA LEU A 362 3.55 -8.73 -14.74
C LEU A 362 3.67 -8.08 -16.11
N ILE A 363 3.53 -8.87 -17.18
CA ILE A 363 3.75 -8.44 -18.56
C ILE A 363 2.46 -8.65 -19.36
N PHE A 364 1.91 -7.57 -19.88
CA PHE A 364 0.84 -7.58 -20.86
C PHE A 364 1.43 -7.33 -22.23
N LYS A 365 1.39 -8.31 -23.12
CA LYS A 365 1.78 -8.14 -24.51
C LYS A 365 0.64 -7.49 -25.29
N CYS A 366 0.95 -6.52 -26.12
CA CYS A 366 0.02 -5.90 -27.05
C CYS A 366 0.63 -5.94 -28.44
N GLU A 367 -0.18 -6.19 -29.47
CA GLU A 367 0.30 -6.10 -30.84
C GLU A 367 0.53 -4.63 -31.18
N VAL A 368 1.73 -4.33 -31.64
CA VAL A 368 2.05 -3.02 -32.21
C VAL A 368 1.36 -2.95 -33.56
N THR A 369 0.24 -2.26 -33.67
CA THR A 369 -0.19 -1.78 -34.97
C THR A 369 0.84 -0.75 -35.41
N ASN A 370 1.76 -1.16 -36.30
CA ASN A 370 2.70 -0.26 -36.99
C ASN A 370 1.88 0.76 -37.78
N ARG A 371 1.59 1.90 -37.19
CA ARG A 371 1.29 3.08 -37.94
C ARG A 371 2.62 3.61 -38.49
N PRO A 372 2.77 3.83 -39.80
CA PRO A 372 3.98 4.44 -40.32
C PRO A 372 4.20 5.77 -39.59
N SER A 373 5.42 5.94 -39.03
CA SER A 373 5.87 7.18 -38.46
C SER A 373 5.93 8.24 -39.54
N THR A 374 4.89 9.03 -39.67
CA THR A 374 5.03 10.35 -40.26
C THR A 374 5.66 11.22 -39.14
N ASP A 375 6.90 11.63 -39.38
CA ASP A 375 7.59 12.67 -38.63
C ASP A 375 6.72 13.92 -38.63
N GLN A 376 5.90 14.07 -37.59
CA GLN A 376 5.27 15.32 -37.21
C GLN A 376 5.46 15.55 -35.73
N ALA A 377 5.92 16.75 -35.41
CA ALA A 377 6.15 17.32 -34.11
C ALA A 377 5.04 16.97 -33.09
N PRO A 378 5.32 17.09 -31.75
CA PRO A 378 4.43 16.58 -30.71
C PRO A 378 3.02 17.11 -30.89
N THR A 379 2.12 16.25 -31.36
CA THR A 379 0.70 16.56 -31.45
C THR A 379 0.19 16.69 -30.02
N LYS A 380 -0.04 17.95 -29.62
CA LYS A 380 -0.89 18.29 -28.50
C LYS A 380 -2.13 17.42 -28.56
N TYR A 381 -2.46 16.82 -27.41
CA TYR A 381 -3.72 16.14 -27.17
C TYR A 381 -4.85 16.95 -27.81
N ARG A 382 -5.45 16.45 -28.90
CA ARG A 382 -6.69 17.00 -29.42
C ARG A 382 -7.83 16.30 -28.69
N PRO A 383 -8.58 17.00 -27.84
CA PRO A 383 -9.89 16.55 -27.39
C PRO A 383 -10.72 16.28 -28.63
N SER A 384 -11.67 15.35 -28.54
CA SER A 384 -12.52 15.04 -29.70
C SER A 384 -13.11 16.35 -30.25
N THR A 385 -12.92 16.59 -31.53
CA THR A 385 -13.41 17.80 -32.19
C THR A 385 -14.90 18.03 -31.92
N ASP A 386 -15.65 16.96 -31.68
CA ASP A 386 -17.09 16.96 -31.41
C ASP A 386 -17.47 17.58 -30.06
N GLN A 387 -16.68 17.39 -28.99
CA GLN A 387 -16.98 17.97 -27.67
C GLN A 387 -16.71 19.49 -27.66
N VAL A 388 -15.64 19.92 -28.29
CA VAL A 388 -15.34 21.33 -28.49
C VAL A 388 -16.37 21.96 -29.43
N LEU A 389 -16.74 21.28 -30.48
CA LEU A 389 -17.77 21.72 -31.42
C LEU A 389 -19.14 21.84 -30.76
N ALA A 390 -19.52 20.89 -29.91
CA ALA A 390 -20.76 20.97 -29.12
C ALA A 390 -20.78 22.20 -28.24
N LEU A 391 -19.67 22.50 -27.53
CA LEU A 391 -19.54 23.70 -26.72
C LEU A 391 -19.59 24.98 -27.55
N VAL A 392 -18.89 25.00 -28.71
CA VAL A 392 -18.85 26.15 -29.64
C VAL A 392 -20.25 26.41 -30.22
N LYS A 393 -20.99 25.36 -30.60
CA LYS A 393 -22.38 25.49 -31.09
C LYS A 393 -23.33 26.06 -30.04
N ILE A 394 -23.16 25.68 -28.76
CA ILE A 394 -24.02 26.20 -27.68
C ILE A 394 -23.69 27.65 -27.33
N LEU A 395 -22.41 27.98 -27.33
CA LEU A 395 -22.01 29.37 -27.08
C LEU A 395 -22.50 30.28 -28.20
N ASN A 396 -22.37 29.89 -29.47
CA ASN A 396 -22.82 30.67 -30.65
C ASN A 396 -22.84 32.18 -30.28
N GLU A 397 -22.88 33.14 -30.53
CA GLU A 397 -22.85 34.55 -30.15
C GLU A 397 -23.32 34.91 -28.74
N ARG A 398 -23.42 33.91 -27.82
CA ARG A 398 -23.91 34.10 -26.44
C ARG A 398 -22.78 34.06 -25.43
N GLU A 399 -23.00 34.74 -24.30
CA GLU A 399 -22.12 34.70 -23.12
C GLU A 399 -22.81 33.86 -22.04
N LEU A 400 -22.30 32.62 -21.82
CA LEU A 400 -22.89 31.67 -20.89
C LEU A 400 -21.95 31.32 -19.75
N SER A 401 -22.51 31.11 -18.57
CA SER A 401 -21.80 30.58 -17.40
C SER A 401 -21.59 29.07 -17.56
N VAL A 402 -20.70 28.49 -16.73
CA VAL A 402 -20.47 27.04 -16.69
C VAL A 402 -21.79 26.27 -16.46
N LYS A 403 -22.66 26.80 -15.59
CA LYS A 403 -23.93 26.16 -15.28
C LYS A 403 -24.87 26.12 -16.50
N GLU A 404 -25.03 27.27 -17.16
CA GLU A 404 -25.90 27.39 -18.35
C GLU A 404 -25.39 26.53 -19.52
N ILE A 405 -24.06 26.43 -19.69
CA ILE A 405 -23.48 25.59 -20.74
C ILE A 405 -23.70 24.10 -20.42
N MET A 406 -23.50 23.70 -19.16
CA MET A 406 -23.71 22.30 -18.76
C MET A 406 -25.18 21.89 -18.85
N GLU A 407 -26.11 22.78 -18.52
CA GLU A 407 -27.55 22.55 -18.71
C GLU A 407 -27.90 22.35 -20.20
N ALA A 408 -27.33 23.19 -21.06
CA ALA A 408 -27.53 23.09 -22.52
C ALA A 408 -26.87 21.83 -23.15
N LEU A 409 -25.83 21.28 -22.53
CA LEU A 409 -25.16 20.04 -22.93
C LEU A 409 -25.76 18.79 -22.23
N GLU A 410 -26.78 18.95 -21.39
CA GLU A 410 -27.37 17.90 -20.54
C GLU A 410 -26.33 17.18 -19.65
N LEU A 411 -25.30 17.91 -19.21
CA LEU A 411 -24.19 17.39 -18.39
C LEU A 411 -24.38 17.68 -16.91
N ASN A 412 -24.34 16.65 -16.08
CA ASN A 412 -24.47 16.77 -14.62
C ASN A 412 -23.13 16.75 -13.87
N HIS A 413 -22.01 16.38 -14.53
CA HIS A 413 -20.72 16.21 -13.86
C HIS A 413 -19.72 17.32 -14.26
N ARG A 414 -19.60 18.33 -13.39
CA ARG A 414 -18.78 19.53 -13.61
C ARG A 414 -17.28 19.27 -13.90
N PRO A 415 -16.58 18.31 -13.25
CA PRO A 415 -15.20 17.97 -13.59
C PRO A 415 -15.06 17.46 -15.04
N THR A 416 -15.94 16.57 -15.49
CA THR A 416 -15.94 16.04 -16.86
C THR A 416 -16.15 17.16 -17.88
N PHE A 417 -17.10 18.05 -17.62
CA PHE A 417 -17.33 19.21 -18.48
C PHE A 417 -16.07 20.09 -18.59
N ARG A 418 -15.44 20.39 -17.46
CA ARG A 418 -14.20 21.22 -17.47
C ARG A 418 -13.07 20.56 -18.26
N THR A 419 -12.84 19.26 -18.03
CA THR A 419 -11.71 18.54 -18.63
C THR A 419 -11.92 18.27 -20.13
N ASN A 420 -13.12 17.90 -20.52
CA ASN A 420 -13.36 17.39 -21.89
C ASN A 420 -13.92 18.46 -22.85
N TYR A 421 -14.56 19.51 -22.33
CA TYR A 421 -15.20 20.55 -23.16
C TYR A 421 -14.53 21.92 -22.99
N LEU A 422 -14.50 22.45 -21.76
CA LEU A 422 -14.11 23.83 -21.50
C LEU A 422 -12.60 24.08 -21.62
N HIS A 423 -11.76 23.28 -20.93
CA HIS A 423 -10.31 23.47 -20.97
C HIS A 423 -9.74 23.27 -22.38
N PRO A 424 -10.18 22.28 -23.15
CA PRO A 424 -9.77 22.14 -24.53
C PRO A 424 -10.14 23.34 -25.39
N ALA A 425 -11.37 23.83 -25.29
CA ALA A 425 -11.81 24.99 -26.06
C ALA A 425 -11.06 26.28 -25.69
N LEU A 426 -10.69 26.45 -24.42
CA LEU A 426 -9.84 27.53 -23.93
C LEU A 426 -8.39 27.39 -24.47
N ASN A 427 -7.81 26.20 -24.40
CA ASN A 427 -6.43 25.94 -24.83
C ASN A 427 -6.26 26.09 -26.35
N GLU A 428 -7.26 25.70 -27.13
CA GLU A 428 -7.27 25.87 -28.57
C GLU A 428 -7.65 27.32 -29.00
N GLY A 429 -8.04 28.14 -28.04
CA GLY A 429 -8.39 29.53 -28.28
C GLY A 429 -9.70 29.75 -29.02
N TYR A 430 -10.65 28.80 -28.97
CA TYR A 430 -12.01 28.96 -29.50
C TYR A 430 -12.93 29.72 -28.55
N VAL A 431 -12.62 29.67 -27.25
CA VAL A 431 -13.42 30.26 -26.18
C VAL A 431 -12.53 31.10 -25.28
N ILE A 432 -13.03 32.22 -24.77
CA ILE A 432 -12.35 33.04 -23.76
C ILE A 432 -13.30 33.31 -22.58
N PRO A 433 -12.73 33.42 -21.34
CA PRO A 433 -13.47 33.86 -20.19
C PRO A 433 -13.68 35.38 -20.21
N LEU A 434 -14.77 35.87 -19.67
CA LEU A 434 -15.04 37.32 -19.54
C LEU A 434 -14.14 38.00 -18.49
N TYR A 435 -13.75 37.24 -17.45
CA TYR A 435 -12.85 37.71 -16.38
C TYR A 435 -11.59 36.83 -16.37
N PRO A 436 -10.62 37.06 -17.27
CA PRO A 436 -9.42 36.22 -17.39
C PRO A 436 -8.51 36.32 -16.17
N GLU A 437 -8.39 37.53 -15.57
CA GLU A 437 -7.58 37.79 -14.37
C GLU A 437 -8.16 37.19 -13.09
N GLN A 438 -9.44 36.78 -13.09
CA GLN A 438 -10.14 36.22 -11.96
C GLN A 438 -10.94 34.97 -12.37
N PRO A 439 -10.30 33.80 -12.54
CA PRO A 439 -10.96 32.58 -13.01
C PRO A 439 -12.11 32.09 -12.11
N SER A 440 -12.08 32.46 -10.82
CA SER A 440 -13.12 32.11 -9.83
C SER A 440 -14.18 33.20 -9.62
N HIS A 441 -14.26 34.19 -10.49
CA HIS A 441 -15.21 35.28 -10.35
C HIS A 441 -16.66 34.76 -10.33
N PRO A 442 -17.53 35.21 -9.38
CA PRO A 442 -18.92 34.69 -9.24
C PRO A 442 -19.79 34.86 -10.50
N LYS A 443 -19.49 35.89 -11.31
CA LYS A 443 -20.19 36.19 -12.56
C LYS A 443 -19.39 35.74 -13.79
N GLN A 444 -18.48 34.76 -13.67
CA GLN A 444 -17.68 34.28 -14.80
C GLN A 444 -18.58 33.67 -15.88
N LYS A 445 -18.39 34.15 -17.09
CA LYS A 445 -19.02 33.67 -18.31
C LYS A 445 -17.96 33.44 -19.39
N TYR A 446 -18.35 32.70 -20.42
CA TYR A 446 -17.47 32.33 -21.53
C TYR A 446 -18.14 32.75 -22.85
N ARG A 447 -17.33 33.17 -23.81
CA ARG A 447 -17.77 33.54 -25.15
C ARG A 447 -16.81 33.03 -26.23
N LEU A 448 -17.27 32.96 -27.46
CA LEU A 448 -16.41 32.59 -28.60
C LEU A 448 -15.41 33.70 -28.93
N THR A 449 -14.28 33.25 -29.44
CA THR A 449 -13.30 34.13 -30.15
C THR A 449 -13.64 34.20 -31.62
N GLU A 450 -12.93 35.05 -32.40
CA GLU A 450 -13.03 35.06 -33.87
C GLU A 450 -12.74 33.69 -34.45
N LYS A 451 -11.74 32.97 -33.91
CA LYS A 451 -11.42 31.58 -34.30
C LYS A 451 -12.55 30.59 -33.98
N GLY A 452 -13.26 30.79 -32.87
CA GLY A 452 -14.43 29.98 -32.53
C GLY A 452 -15.61 30.24 -33.47
N LEU A 453 -15.81 31.50 -33.89
CA LEU A 453 -16.84 31.87 -34.88
C LEU A 453 -16.53 31.35 -36.29
N GLU A 454 -15.24 31.37 -36.69
CA GLU A 454 -14.80 30.75 -37.94
C GLU A 454 -15.07 29.25 -37.98
N LEU A 455 -14.84 28.54 -36.88
CA LEU A 455 -15.11 27.11 -36.76
C LEU A 455 -16.59 26.78 -36.95
N LEU A 456 -17.50 27.66 -36.50
CA LEU A 456 -18.94 27.55 -36.69
C LEU A 456 -19.36 27.73 -38.17
N LYS A 457 -18.65 28.59 -38.91
CA LYS A 457 -18.96 28.89 -40.32
C LYS A 457 -18.47 27.84 -41.31
N GLN A 458 -17.53 26.98 -40.87
CA GLN A 458 -16.96 25.89 -41.70
C GLN A 458 -17.77 24.60 -41.64
N GLN A 459 -18.88 24.57 -40.91
CA GLN A 459 -19.84 23.46 -40.82
C GLN A 459 -21.20 23.84 -41.40
#